data_0390143437246a82e86c1fbcba1f3a25
#
_entry.id   0390143437246a82e86c1fbcba1f3a25
#
_cell.length_a   1.000
_cell.length_b   1.000
_cell.length_c   1.000
_cell.angle_alpha   90.00
_cell.angle_beta   90.00
_cell.angle_gamma   90.00
#
_symmetry.space_group_name_H-M   'P 1'
#
loop_
_entity.id
_entity.type
_entity.pdbx_description
1 polymer ?
#
loop_
_entity_poly.entity_id
_entity_poly.type
_entity_poly.pdbx_seq_one_letter_code
_entity_poly.pdbx_strand_id
1 'polypeptide(L)' 'MPFFIVEKIEFDFDDATDEQISQEEKDFITNNALGIWSVDDEEELVDSITDKTGWCVKSIDYTNNRPHPLTSFK' A
#
# COMPACT_ATOMS: atom_id res chain seq x y z
N MET A 1 9.77 -12.29 -10.19
CA MET A 1 9.89 -11.61 -8.91
C MET A 1 8.54 -11.42 -8.28
N PRO A 2 8.44 -11.53 -6.96
CA PRO A 2 7.14 -11.36 -6.33
C PRO A 2 6.70 -9.91 -6.39
N PHE A 3 5.41 -9.71 -6.42
CA PHE A 3 4.88 -8.36 -6.36
C PHE A 3 3.51 -8.39 -5.69
N PHE A 4 3.09 -7.24 -5.22
CA PHE A 4 1.81 -7.10 -4.54
C PHE A 4 0.96 -6.12 -5.31
N ILE A 5 -0.33 -6.40 -5.36
CA ILE A 5 -1.29 -5.49 -5.98
C ILE A 5 -2.13 -4.93 -4.85
N VAL A 6 -1.98 -3.65 -4.57
CA VAL A 6 -2.74 -3.00 -3.50
C VAL A 6 -4.09 -2.60 -4.07
N GLU A 7 -5.14 -3.19 -3.54
CA GLU A 7 -6.50 -2.96 -4.01
C GLU A 7 -7.21 -1.89 -3.21
N LYS A 8 -6.86 -1.77 -1.93
CA LYS A 8 -7.47 -0.79 -1.06
C LYS A 8 -6.48 -0.45 0.04
N ILE A 9 -6.41 0.79 0.42
CA ILE A 9 -5.50 1.20 1.47
C ILE A 9 -6.07 2.39 2.24
N GLU A 10 -5.82 2.39 3.54
CA GLU A 10 -6.17 3.51 4.39
C GLU A 10 -4.93 3.96 5.12
N PHE A 11 -4.71 5.24 5.19
CA PHE A 11 -3.58 5.82 5.91
C PHE A 11 -4.07 6.41 7.22
N ASP A 12 -3.15 6.49 8.18
CA ASP A 12 -3.43 7.09 9.45
C ASP A 12 -3.17 8.60 9.35
N PHE A 13 -4.21 9.35 9.10
CA PHE A 13 -4.11 10.80 9.02
C PHE A 13 -4.58 11.47 10.32
N ASP A 14 -4.71 10.70 11.38
CA ASP A 14 -5.24 11.23 12.64
C ASP A 14 -4.41 12.38 13.19
N ASP A 15 -3.12 12.37 12.95
CA ASP A 15 -2.25 13.43 13.42
C ASP A 15 -2.27 14.66 12.51
N ALA A 16 -2.93 14.56 11.38
CA ALA A 16 -3.00 15.66 10.44
C ALA A 16 -4.29 16.45 10.65
N THR A 17 -4.18 17.76 10.54
CA THR A 17 -5.36 18.59 10.64
C THR A 17 -5.80 18.95 9.22
N ASP A 18 -7.01 19.47 9.09
CA ASP A 18 -7.53 19.88 7.78
C ASP A 18 -6.66 20.98 7.17
N GLU A 19 -5.93 21.70 8.01
CA GLU A 19 -5.04 22.75 7.53
C GLU A 19 -3.77 22.15 6.95
N GLN A 20 -3.36 20.98 7.44
CA GLN A 20 -2.14 20.34 7.00
C GLN A 20 -2.34 19.50 5.75
N ILE A 21 -3.50 18.90 5.61
CA ILE A 21 -3.76 18.04 4.47
C ILE A 21 -5.25 18.09 4.13
N SER A 22 -5.53 18.36 2.87
CA SER A 22 -6.91 18.44 2.41
C SER A 22 -7.42 17.06 2.00
N GLN A 23 -8.71 16.95 1.80
CA GLN A 23 -9.30 15.69 1.36
C GLN A 23 -8.75 15.29 -0.02
N GLU A 24 -8.52 16.28 -0.87
CA GLU A 24 -7.96 16.01 -2.19
C GLU A 24 -6.57 15.42 -2.10
N GLU A 25 -5.76 15.91 -1.17
CA GLU A 25 -4.43 15.38 -0.97
C GLU A 25 -4.49 13.96 -0.40
N LYS A 26 -5.42 13.71 0.52
CA LYS A 26 -5.60 12.37 1.07
C LYS A 26 -5.96 11.39 -0.03
N ASP A 27 -6.87 11.79 -0.92
CA ASP A 27 -7.27 10.95 -2.02
C ASP A 27 -6.11 10.73 -2.99
N PHE A 28 -5.33 11.77 -3.25
CA PHE A 28 -4.19 11.67 -4.14
C PHE A 28 -3.14 10.68 -3.59
N ILE A 29 -2.85 10.79 -2.29
CA ILE A 29 -1.90 9.89 -1.64
C ILE A 29 -2.42 8.46 -1.68
N THR A 30 -3.68 8.27 -1.37
CA THR A 30 -4.29 6.94 -1.38
C THR A 30 -4.24 6.33 -2.78
N ASN A 31 -4.60 7.11 -3.80
CA ASN A 31 -4.59 6.60 -5.16
C ASN A 31 -3.18 6.27 -5.65
N ASN A 32 -2.19 7.03 -5.22
CA ASN A 32 -0.81 6.74 -5.60
C ASN A 32 -0.27 5.47 -4.94
N ALA A 33 -0.86 5.08 -3.83
CA ALA A 33 -0.44 3.87 -3.14
C ALA A 33 -1.11 2.62 -3.72
N LEU A 34 -2.15 2.78 -4.51
CA LEU A 34 -2.81 1.64 -5.12
C LEU A 34 -2.02 1.15 -6.32
N GLY A 35 -2.18 -0.10 -6.66
CA GLY A 35 -1.54 -0.67 -7.83
C GLY A 35 -0.43 -1.65 -7.46
N ILE A 36 0.49 -1.84 -8.38
CA ILE A 36 1.52 -2.86 -8.26
C ILE A 36 2.76 -2.34 -7.56
N TRP A 37 3.23 -3.10 -6.57
CA TRP A 37 4.45 -2.81 -5.85
C TRP A 37 5.37 -4.02 -5.94
N SER A 38 6.59 -3.80 -6.38
CA SER A 38 7.56 -4.87 -6.56
C SER A 38 8.40 -4.98 -5.30
N VAL A 39 7.95 -5.78 -4.36
CA VAL A 39 8.63 -6.00 -3.08
C VAL A 39 8.55 -7.48 -2.72
N ASP A 40 9.40 -7.91 -1.81
CA ASP A 40 9.48 -9.32 -1.46
C ASP A 40 8.44 -9.76 -0.44
N ASP A 41 8.07 -8.91 0.47
CA ASP A 41 7.11 -9.30 1.50
C ASP A 41 6.25 -8.11 1.94
N GLU A 42 5.30 -8.42 2.79
CA GLU A 42 4.33 -7.44 3.25
C GLU A 42 4.98 -6.31 4.04
N GLU A 43 5.98 -6.61 4.83
CA GLU A 43 6.65 -5.58 5.61
C GLU A 43 7.34 -4.59 4.69
N GLU A 44 7.99 -5.08 3.65
CA GLU A 44 8.62 -4.21 2.67
C GLU A 44 7.55 -3.40 1.92
N LEU A 45 6.41 -4.00 1.65
CA LEU A 45 5.33 -3.30 0.98
C LEU A 45 4.88 -2.09 1.80
N VAL A 46 4.61 -2.31 3.08
CA VAL A 46 4.16 -1.24 3.96
C VAL A 46 5.25 -0.19 4.13
N ASP A 47 6.49 -0.63 4.33
CA ASP A 47 7.60 0.30 4.48
C ASP A 47 7.79 1.15 3.22
N SER A 48 7.69 0.55 2.05
CA SER A 48 7.85 1.26 0.80
C SER A 48 6.75 2.31 0.61
N ILE A 49 5.53 1.94 0.95
CA ILE A 49 4.41 2.86 0.85
C ILE A 49 4.58 4.01 1.82
N THR A 50 4.95 3.70 3.07
CA THR A 50 5.17 4.72 4.09
C THR A 50 6.29 5.67 3.68
N ASP A 51 7.36 5.12 3.14
CA ASP A 51 8.50 5.92 2.71
C ASP A 51 8.13 6.85 1.55
N LYS A 52 7.35 6.35 0.63
CA LYS A 52 6.97 7.11 -0.54
C LYS A 52 5.94 8.19 -0.25
N THR A 53 4.99 7.91 0.62
CA THR A 53 3.91 8.83 0.93
C THR A 53 4.19 9.72 2.13
N GLY A 54 5.02 9.25 3.04
CA GLY A 54 5.30 9.96 4.27
C GLY A 54 4.25 9.72 5.36
N TRP A 55 3.30 8.83 5.12
CA TRP A 55 2.23 8.56 6.07
C TRP A 55 2.20 7.09 6.45
N CYS A 56 1.83 6.82 7.70
CA CYS A 56 1.72 5.45 8.16
C CYS A 56 0.48 4.78 7.60
N VAL A 57 0.59 3.51 7.27
CA VAL A 57 -0.53 2.75 6.75
C VAL A 57 -1.35 2.23 7.92
N LYS A 58 -2.64 2.50 7.91
CA LYS A 58 -3.55 2.05 8.95
C LYS A 58 -4.17 0.71 8.58
N SER A 59 -4.54 0.54 7.33
CA SER A 59 -5.16 -0.69 6.85
C SER A 59 -4.82 -0.85 5.39
N ILE A 60 -4.65 -2.07 4.94
CA ILE A 60 -4.29 -2.32 3.56
C ILE A 60 -4.85 -3.66 3.10
N ASP A 61 -5.45 -3.67 1.92
CA ASP A 61 -5.91 -4.88 1.27
C ASP A 61 -5.09 -5.06 0.01
N TYR A 62 -4.46 -6.19 -0.12
CA TYR A 62 -3.62 -6.46 -1.27
C TYR A 62 -3.69 -7.91 -1.68
N THR A 63 -3.27 -8.16 -2.91
CA THR A 63 -3.14 -9.52 -3.42
C THR A 63 -1.66 -9.76 -3.65
N ASN A 64 -1.17 -10.86 -3.14
CA ASN A 64 0.21 -11.26 -3.32
C ASN A 64 0.28 -12.13 -4.57
N ASN A 65 0.88 -11.62 -5.60
CA ASN A 65 0.98 -12.34 -6.85
C ASN A 65 2.42 -12.76 -7.07
N ARG A 66 2.76 -13.93 -6.58
CA ARG A 66 4.12 -14.44 -6.72
C ARG A 66 4.08 -15.64 -7.65
N PRO A 67 5.05 -15.74 -8.54
CA PRO A 67 5.09 -16.89 -9.44
C PRO A 67 5.30 -18.14 -8.63
N HIS A 68 4.40 -19.08 -8.77
CA HIS A 68 4.43 -20.32 -8.06
C HIS A 68 4.65 -21.45 -8.97
N PRO A 69 5.35 -22.44 -8.58
CA PRO A 69 5.33 -23.68 -9.27
C PRO A 69 3.95 -24.22 -9.04
N LEU A 70 3.53 -24.99 -9.93
CA LEU A 70 2.27 -25.48 -9.91
C LEU A 70 1.81 -26.15 -8.75
N THR A 71 2.57 -26.43 -7.90
CA THR A 71 2.19 -27.15 -6.78
C THR A 71 1.08 -26.61 -6.05
N SER A 72 0.78 -25.56 -6.30
CA SER A 72 -0.25 -25.14 -5.52
C SER A 72 -1.50 -25.85 -5.80
N PHE A 73 -1.63 -26.54 -6.06
CA PHE A 73 -2.76 -27.08 -6.03
C PHE A 73 -3.10 -27.91 -5.33
N LYS A 74 -3.05 -27.79 -5.04
CA LYS A 74 -3.48 -28.37 -4.45
C LYS A 74 -3.80 -28.66 -4.11
#